data_a9bee2e90f26bee05f6c54597ed31f10
#
_entry.id   a9bee2e90f26bee05f6c54597ed31f10
#
_cell.length_a   1.000
_cell.length_b   1.000
_cell.length_c   1.000
_cell.angle_alpha   90.00
_cell.angle_beta   90.00
_cell.angle_gamma   90.00
#
_symmetry.space_group_name_H-M   'P 1'
#
loop_
_entity.id
_entity.type
_entity.pdbx_description
1 polymer ?
#
loop_
_entity_poly.entity_id
_entity_poly.type
_entity_poly.pdbx_seq_one_letter_code
_entity_poly.pdbx_strand_id
1 'polypeptide(L)' 'MTQLEIKGERNIVKGKLKQELGKLADDKFQYVEGKSDELLGQIQKHTSETYQAIKKAAK' A
#
# COMPACT_ATOMS: atom_id res chain seq x y z
N MET A 1 2.99 -6.99 -14.28
CA MET A 1 3.03 -6.43 -12.91
C MET A 1 4.13 -7.05 -12.10
N THR A 2 4.90 -6.26 -11.37
CA THR A 2 5.92 -6.80 -10.49
C THR A 2 5.31 -7.26 -9.17
N GLN A 3 6.02 -8.13 -8.46
CA GLN A 3 5.58 -8.58 -7.13
C GLN A 3 5.46 -7.41 -6.16
N LEU A 4 6.33 -6.41 -6.27
CA LEU A 4 6.28 -5.23 -5.40
C LEU A 4 5.02 -4.41 -5.63
N GLU A 5 4.60 -4.24 -6.89
CA GLU A 5 3.34 -3.57 -7.21
C GLU A 5 2.14 -4.32 -6.64
N ILE A 6 2.14 -5.64 -6.77
CA ILE A 6 1.07 -6.48 -6.24
C ILE A 6 0.99 -6.35 -4.72
N LYS A 7 2.15 -6.39 -4.04
CA LYS A 7 2.19 -6.20 -2.59
C LYS A 7 1.70 -4.82 -2.19
N GLY A 8 2.10 -3.79 -2.94
CA GLY A 8 1.68 -2.43 -2.68
C GLY A 8 0.16 -2.29 -2.80
N GLU A 9 -0.43 -2.81 -3.86
CA GLU A 9 -1.87 -2.76 -4.07
C GLU A 9 -2.63 -3.53 -3.00
N ARG A 10 -2.14 -4.71 -2.61
CA ARG A 10 -2.74 -5.51 -1.54
C ARG A 10 -2.70 -4.76 -0.21
N ASN A 11 -1.59 -4.10 0.10
CA ASN A 11 -1.46 -3.34 1.33
C ASN A 11 -2.39 -2.13 1.34
N ILE A 12 -2.58 -1.47 0.20
CA ILE A 12 -3.53 -0.36 0.09
C ILE A 12 -4.96 -0.85 0.38
N VAL A 13 -5.37 -1.93 -0.27
CA VAL A 13 -6.72 -2.51 -0.08
C VAL A 13 -6.90 -2.97 1.37
N LYS A 14 -5.92 -3.67 1.90
CA LYS A 14 -5.93 -4.15 3.28
C LYS A 14 -6.03 -2.98 4.26
N GLY A 15 -5.26 -1.91 4.01
CA GLY A 15 -5.28 -0.74 4.86
C GLY A 15 -6.63 -0.03 4.83
N LYS A 16 -7.23 0.11 3.66
CA LYS A 16 -8.56 0.71 3.55
C LYS A 16 -9.62 -0.11 4.25
N LEU A 17 -9.55 -1.44 4.14
CA LEU A 17 -10.48 -2.33 4.82
C LEU A 17 -10.35 -2.19 6.34
N LYS A 18 -9.13 -2.14 6.86
CA LYS A 18 -8.90 -1.93 8.29
C LYS A 18 -9.45 -0.60 8.77
N GLN A 19 -9.30 0.45 7.97
CA GLN A 19 -9.86 1.77 8.31
C GLN A 19 -11.38 1.72 8.42
N GLU A 20 -12.05 1.06 7.48
CA GLU A 20 -13.50 0.94 7.51
C GLU A 20 -13.98 0.11 8.70
N LEU A 21 -13.31 -1.02 8.98
CA LEU A 21 -13.64 -1.84 10.14
C LEU A 21 -13.38 -1.09 11.44
N GLY A 22 -12.29 -0.31 11.50
CA GLY A 22 -11.99 0.50 12.67
C GLY A 22 -13.05 1.54 12.95
N LYS A 23 -13.58 2.19 11.90
CA LYS A 23 -14.67 3.16 12.04
C LYS A 23 -15.95 2.50 12.56
N LEU A 24 -16.30 1.35 12.01
CA LEU A 24 -17.51 0.63 12.41
C LEU A 24 -17.44 0.15 13.87
N ALA A 25 -16.27 -0.30 14.30
CA ALA A 25 -16.04 -0.81 15.65
C ALA A 25 -15.59 0.27 16.63
N ASP A 26 -15.42 1.50 16.16
CA ASP A 26 -14.86 2.61 16.95
C ASP A 26 -13.48 2.24 17.54
N ASP A 27 -12.68 1.53 16.75
CA ASP A 27 -11.34 1.08 17.13
C ASP A 27 -10.30 1.97 16.46
N LYS A 28 -9.80 2.96 17.20
CA LYS A 28 -8.83 3.92 16.68
C LYS A 28 -7.50 3.26 16.34
N PHE A 29 -7.11 2.24 17.09
CA PHE A 29 -5.85 1.55 16.84
C PHE A 29 -5.87 0.84 15.49
N GLN A 30 -6.96 0.11 15.20
CA GLN A 30 -7.12 -0.57 13.93
C GLN A 30 -7.18 0.42 12.76
N TYR A 31 -7.83 1.57 12.95
CA TYR A 31 -7.89 2.62 11.94
C TYR A 31 -6.50 3.13 11.60
N VAL A 32 -5.68 3.43 12.62
CA VAL A 32 -4.32 3.93 12.43
C VAL A 32 -3.44 2.87 11.77
N GLU A 33 -3.58 1.62 12.18
CA GLU A 33 -2.86 0.50 11.57
C GLU A 33 -3.20 0.38 10.08
N GLY A 34 -4.48 0.53 9.73
CA GLY A 34 -4.92 0.52 8.34
C GLY A 34 -4.31 1.64 7.52
N LYS A 35 -4.22 2.85 8.09
CA LYS A 35 -3.56 3.97 7.41
C LYS A 35 -2.08 3.70 7.19
N SER A 36 -1.39 3.10 8.15
CA SER A 36 0.02 2.74 8.01
C SER A 36 0.21 1.72 6.88
N ASP A 37 -0.64 0.72 6.81
CA ASP A 37 -0.59 -0.29 5.75
C ASP A 37 -0.83 0.34 4.37
N GLU A 38 -1.78 1.26 4.29
CA GLU A 38 -2.08 1.97 3.04
C GLU A 38 -0.88 2.79 2.57
N LEU A 39 -0.24 3.53 3.48
CA LEU A 39 0.94 4.33 3.16
C LEU A 39 2.10 3.44 2.71
N LEU A 40 2.33 2.33 3.41
CA LEU A 40 3.37 1.38 3.03
C LEU A 40 3.11 0.83 1.63
N GLY A 41 1.85 0.50 1.33
CA GLY A 41 1.48 0.01 0.01
C GLY A 41 1.73 1.03 -1.08
N GLN A 42 1.42 2.31 -0.83
CA GLN A 42 1.69 3.38 -1.79
C GLN A 42 3.19 3.55 -2.04
N ILE A 43 4.00 3.47 -1.00
CA ILE A 43 5.46 3.56 -1.12
C ILE A 43 5.98 2.38 -1.95
N GLN A 44 5.51 1.17 -1.68
CA GLN A 44 5.92 -0.02 -2.42
C GLN A 44 5.57 0.09 -3.90
N LYS A 45 4.37 0.55 -4.20
CA LYS A 45 3.92 0.72 -5.57
C LYS A 45 4.76 1.77 -6.31
N HIS A 46 5.00 2.91 -5.66
CA HIS A 46 5.80 3.98 -6.25
C HIS A 46 7.26 3.56 -6.48
N THR A 47 7.83 2.85 -5.51
CA THR A 47 9.21 2.32 -5.63
C THR A 47 9.31 1.37 -6.83
N SER A 48 8.33 0.50 -7.02
CA SER A 48 8.31 -0.42 -8.15
C SER A 48 8.25 0.33 -9.48
N GLU A 49 7.41 1.35 -9.58
CA GLU A 49 7.29 2.16 -10.79
C GLU A 49 8.61 2.87 -11.11
N THR A 50 9.26 3.44 -10.10
CA THR A 50 10.55 4.10 -10.24
C THR A 50 11.61 3.12 -10.72
N TYR A 51 11.68 1.95 -10.12
CA TYR A 51 12.63 0.92 -10.52
C TYR A 51 12.45 0.52 -11.99
N GLN A 52 11.21 0.33 -12.42
CA GLN A 52 10.90 -0.04 -13.80
C GLN A 52 11.30 1.07 -14.78
N ALA A 53 11.07 2.32 -14.40
CA ALA A 53 11.47 3.47 -15.24
C ALA A 53 12.98 3.53 -15.42
N ILE A 54 13.74 3.32 -14.34
CA ILE A 54 15.20 3.29 -14.38
C ILE A 54 15.70 2.13 -15.27
N LYS A 55 15.08 0.97 -15.11
CA LYS A 55 15.44 -0.21 -15.89
C LYS A 55 15.22 0.01 -17.38
N LYS A 56 14.13 0.66 -17.75
CA LYS A 56 13.86 1.02 -19.15
C LYS A 56 14.87 2.02 -19.68
N ALA A 57 15.24 3.01 -18.89
CA ALA A 57 16.17 4.05 -19.30
C ALA A 57 17.61 3.52 -19.43
N ALA A 58 17.95 2.45 -18.72
CA ALA A 58 19.30 1.90 -18.70
C ALA A 58 19.59 0.92 -19.87
N LYS A 59 18.67 0.71 -20.75
CA LYS A 59 18.87 -0.18 -21.90
C LYS A 59 19.90 0.34 -22.90
#